data_7de578712e63ec357115699067c2d52b
#
_entry.id   7de578712e63ec357115699067c2d52b
#
_cell.length_a   1.000
_cell.length_b   1.000
_cell.length_c   1.000
_cell.angle_alpha   90.00
_cell.angle_beta   90.00
_cell.angle_gamma   90.00
#
_symmetry.space_group_name_H-M   'P 1'
#
loop_
_entity.id
_entity.type
_entity.pdbx_description
1 polymer ?
#
loop_
_entity_poly.entity_id
_entity_poly.type
_entity_poly.pdbx_seq_one_letter_code
_entity_poly.pdbx_strand_id
1 'polypeptide(L)'
;NKMQEVLEELHVKVERFNLYELKNTIPTLPQTLKDVDGVIFASTVEWHGIGGYMQQFLDACWLYGDKEKISQIYMCPIVMSTTYGEREGKLQLSTAWEILGGLPCSGICGYIPDTVSFEMNEGYLRLIEKKTENLYRTINQKIPSLPASNQAVKQMVYSTKNIDLTPQESEQLSQYVTDDSYVQRQKEDIQELTSLFKGMMGESKKNTEEYAEKLKKAFRPQPGFKSVYKM
;
A
#
# COMPACT_ATOMS: atom_id res chain seq x y z
N ASN A 1 -20.17 -4.02 -0.91
CA ASN A 1 -20.93 -5.26 -1.17
C ASN A 1 -20.07 -6.30 -1.91
N LYS A 2 -19.52 -6.02 -3.11
CA LYS A 2 -18.80 -7.03 -3.92
C LYS A 2 -17.63 -7.72 -3.22
N MET A 3 -16.80 -6.98 -2.44
CA MET A 3 -15.72 -7.62 -1.66
C MET A 3 -16.26 -8.55 -0.57
N GLN A 4 -17.37 -8.17 0.06
CA GLN A 4 -18.03 -9.01 1.05
C GLN A 4 -18.52 -10.33 0.44
N GLU A 5 -19.19 -10.27 -0.73
CA GLU A 5 -19.65 -11.46 -1.47
C GLU A 5 -18.49 -12.43 -1.75
N VAL A 6 -17.37 -11.91 -2.28
CA VAL A 6 -16.18 -12.74 -2.57
C VAL A 6 -15.59 -13.35 -1.29
N LEU A 7 -15.55 -12.61 -0.18
CA LEU A 7 -15.04 -13.14 1.09
C LEU A 7 -15.97 -14.19 1.69
N GLU A 8 -17.28 -13.99 1.57
CA GLU A 8 -18.29 -14.97 2.02
C GLU A 8 -18.23 -16.26 1.19
N GLU A 9 -18.00 -16.17 -0.14
CA GLU A 9 -17.72 -17.33 -1.00
C GLU A 9 -16.47 -18.10 -0.55
N LEU A 10 -15.49 -17.41 0.02
CA LEU A 10 -14.27 -17.99 0.61
C LEU A 10 -14.46 -18.43 2.07
N HIS A 11 -15.70 -18.48 2.57
CA HIS A 11 -16.07 -18.85 3.94
C HIS A 11 -15.46 -17.96 5.03
N VAL A 12 -15.23 -16.67 4.71
CA VAL A 12 -14.78 -15.67 5.69
C VAL A 12 -15.99 -14.99 6.31
N LYS A 13 -16.03 -14.94 7.64
CA LYS A 13 -17.05 -14.15 8.35
C LYS A 13 -16.74 -12.66 8.18
N VAL A 14 -17.68 -11.90 7.63
CA VAL A 14 -17.55 -10.46 7.40
C VAL A 14 -18.57 -9.72 8.26
N GLU A 15 -18.11 -8.76 9.05
CA GLU A 15 -18.93 -7.83 9.79
C GLU A 15 -18.77 -6.43 9.20
N ARG A 16 -19.87 -5.73 8.96
CA ARG A 16 -19.89 -4.43 8.32
C ARG A 16 -20.36 -3.36 9.29
N PHE A 17 -19.59 -2.26 9.35
CA PHE A 17 -19.90 -1.08 10.16
C PHE A 17 -20.02 0.15 9.27
N ASN A 18 -21.15 0.84 9.36
CA ASN A 18 -21.34 2.12 8.69
C ASN A 18 -21.04 3.25 9.69
N LEU A 19 -19.91 3.94 9.49
CA LEU A 19 -19.44 4.97 10.42
C LEU A 19 -20.40 6.16 10.50
N TYR A 20 -21.14 6.46 9.43
CA TYR A 20 -22.15 7.52 9.47
C TYR A 20 -23.33 7.18 10.39
N GLU A 21 -23.80 5.95 10.33
CA GLU A 21 -24.87 5.47 11.21
C GLU A 21 -24.41 5.36 12.67
N LEU A 22 -23.15 4.97 12.85
CA LEU A 22 -22.52 4.74 14.16
C LEU A 22 -21.76 5.97 14.68
N LYS A 23 -21.97 7.15 14.12
CA LYS A 23 -21.23 8.37 14.45
C LYS A 23 -21.08 8.69 15.94
N ASN A 24 -22.09 8.34 16.75
CA ASN A 24 -22.07 8.58 18.19
C ASN A 24 -21.32 7.50 18.99
N THR A 25 -21.00 6.37 18.36
CA THR A 25 -20.35 5.23 19.00
C THR A 25 -18.98 4.93 18.40
N ILE A 26 -18.47 5.77 17.49
CA ILE A 26 -17.13 5.61 16.89
C ILE A 26 -16.04 5.36 17.93
N PRO A 27 -15.98 6.04 19.09
CA PRO A 27 -14.97 5.80 20.09
C PRO A 27 -14.91 4.37 20.66
N THR A 28 -16.02 3.62 20.55
CA THR A 28 -16.10 2.24 21.05
C THR A 28 -15.77 1.19 19.98
N LEU A 29 -15.77 1.58 18.69
CA LEU A 29 -15.54 0.67 17.59
C LEU A 29 -14.15 0.02 17.58
N PRO A 30 -13.06 0.62 18.08
CA PRO A 30 -11.77 -0.06 18.18
C PRO A 30 -11.81 -1.38 18.94
N GLN A 31 -12.80 -1.58 19.83
CA GLN A 31 -12.98 -2.81 20.57
C GLN A 31 -13.39 -3.99 19.64
N THR A 32 -14.02 -3.72 18.50
CA THR A 32 -14.40 -4.74 17.52
C THR A 32 -13.21 -5.32 16.77
N LEU A 33 -12.05 -4.65 16.83
CA LEU A 33 -10.82 -5.10 16.17
C LEU A 33 -10.10 -6.25 16.92
N LYS A 34 -10.56 -6.63 18.11
CA LYS A 34 -9.87 -7.63 18.94
C LYS A 34 -9.84 -9.03 18.33
N ASP A 35 -10.87 -9.37 17.58
CA ASP A 35 -11.11 -10.74 17.09
C ASP A 35 -11.12 -10.81 15.55
N VAL A 36 -10.43 -9.89 14.87
CA VAL A 36 -10.37 -9.86 13.42
C VAL A 36 -8.93 -10.02 12.91
N ASP A 37 -8.78 -10.70 11.78
CA ASP A 37 -7.48 -10.89 11.11
C ASP A 37 -7.21 -9.79 10.06
N GLY A 38 -8.27 -9.14 9.59
CA GLY A 38 -8.17 -8.09 8.58
C GLY A 38 -9.30 -7.09 8.65
N VAL A 39 -9.06 -5.89 8.14
CA VAL A 39 -10.04 -4.82 8.02
C VAL A 39 -10.03 -4.25 6.60
N ILE A 40 -11.19 -3.84 6.15
CA ILE A 40 -11.36 -3.11 4.89
C ILE A 40 -11.88 -1.72 5.25
N PHE A 41 -11.07 -0.69 4.99
CA PHE A 41 -11.49 0.70 5.17
C PHE A 41 -11.95 1.27 3.84
N ALA A 42 -13.25 1.48 3.73
CA ALA A 42 -13.87 2.08 2.56
C ALA A 42 -14.27 3.53 2.86
N SER A 43 -13.78 4.46 2.06
CA SER A 43 -14.07 5.87 2.19
C SER A 43 -14.25 6.52 0.81
N THR A 44 -15.03 7.58 0.77
CA THR A 44 -15.04 8.54 -0.33
C THR A 44 -14.07 9.68 -0.04
N VAL A 45 -13.60 10.34 -1.10
CA VAL A 45 -12.80 11.56 -0.93
C VAL A 45 -13.68 12.70 -0.50
N GLU A 46 -13.31 13.32 0.60
CA GLU A 46 -13.90 14.55 1.11
C GLU A 46 -12.77 15.57 1.33
N TRP A 47 -12.88 16.75 0.71
CA TRP A 47 -11.89 17.82 0.87
C TRP A 47 -10.43 17.35 0.66
N HIS A 48 -10.16 16.65 -0.42
CA HIS A 48 -8.85 16.06 -0.76
C HIS A 48 -8.29 14.97 0.17
N GLY A 49 -9.10 14.46 1.10
CA GLY A 49 -8.69 13.43 2.05
C GLY A 49 -9.78 12.41 2.29
N ILE A 50 -9.59 11.58 3.29
CA ILE A 50 -10.59 10.64 3.77
C ILE A 50 -11.68 11.37 4.56
N GLY A 51 -12.89 10.81 4.56
CA GLY A 51 -14.03 11.38 5.28
C GLY A 51 -13.81 11.56 6.77
N GLY A 52 -14.43 12.59 7.36
CA GLY A 52 -14.25 12.97 8.76
C GLY A 52 -14.56 11.86 9.76
N TYR A 53 -15.56 11.01 9.49
CA TYR A 53 -15.86 9.86 10.37
C TYR A 53 -14.79 8.78 10.32
N MET A 54 -14.13 8.60 9.18
CA MET A 54 -12.98 7.70 9.08
C MET A 54 -11.80 8.23 9.87
N GLN A 55 -11.54 9.54 9.83
CA GLN A 55 -10.51 10.18 10.66
C GLN A 55 -10.82 9.99 12.15
N GLN A 56 -12.06 10.25 12.58
CA GLN A 56 -12.48 10.02 13.97
C GLN A 56 -12.29 8.57 14.42
N PHE A 57 -12.54 7.60 13.53
CA PHE A 57 -12.30 6.21 13.83
C PHE A 57 -10.81 5.89 13.98
N LEU A 58 -9.94 6.45 13.13
CA LEU A 58 -8.49 6.30 13.25
C LEU A 58 -7.96 6.95 14.54
N ASP A 59 -8.48 8.13 14.90
CA ASP A 59 -8.16 8.77 16.17
C ASP A 59 -8.62 7.92 17.37
N ALA A 60 -9.81 7.32 17.28
CA ALA A 60 -10.30 6.39 18.31
C ALA A 60 -9.41 5.14 18.41
N CYS A 61 -8.92 4.60 17.30
CA CYS A 61 -7.96 3.50 17.29
C CYS A 61 -6.64 3.91 17.97
N TRP A 62 -6.19 5.14 17.75
CA TRP A 62 -4.99 5.65 18.41
C TRP A 62 -5.15 5.77 19.92
N LEU A 63 -6.31 6.27 20.38
CA LEU A 63 -6.57 6.54 21.80
C LEU A 63 -7.00 5.29 22.58
N TYR A 64 -7.79 4.41 21.97
CA TYR A 64 -8.50 3.32 22.66
C TYR A 64 -8.24 1.94 22.05
N GLY A 65 -7.54 1.88 20.91
CA GLY A 65 -7.21 0.63 20.24
C GLY A 65 -6.15 -0.18 20.99
N ASP A 66 -6.28 -1.49 20.92
CA ASP A 66 -5.24 -2.41 21.37
C ASP A 66 -4.13 -2.47 20.32
N LYS A 67 -3.02 -1.81 20.60
CA LYS A 67 -1.90 -1.67 19.66
C LYS A 67 -1.23 -3.01 19.33
N GLU A 68 -1.22 -3.93 20.27
CA GLU A 68 -0.67 -5.27 20.06
C GLU A 68 -1.53 -6.06 19.08
N LYS A 69 -2.85 -5.95 19.20
CA LYS A 69 -3.78 -6.54 18.24
C LYS A 69 -3.73 -5.85 16.88
N ILE A 70 -3.74 -4.53 16.84
CA ILE A 70 -3.67 -3.75 15.59
C ILE A 70 -2.42 -4.13 14.79
N SER A 71 -1.29 -4.40 15.45
CA SER A 71 -0.03 -4.77 14.79
C SER A 71 -0.09 -6.10 14.02
N GLN A 72 -1.12 -6.91 14.24
CA GLN A 72 -1.35 -8.18 13.57
C GLN A 72 -2.42 -8.10 12.48
N ILE A 73 -3.14 -6.97 12.38
CA ILE A 73 -4.29 -6.82 11.50
C ILE A 73 -3.87 -6.28 10.14
N TYR A 74 -4.24 -7.00 9.11
CA TYR A 74 -4.08 -6.56 7.72
C TYR A 74 -5.18 -5.59 7.31
N MET A 75 -4.83 -4.48 6.64
CA MET A 75 -5.80 -3.48 6.22
C MET A 75 -5.77 -3.26 4.71
N CYS A 76 -6.94 -3.36 4.08
CA CYS A 76 -7.14 -3.04 2.67
C CYS A 76 -7.85 -1.69 2.54
N PRO A 77 -7.19 -0.63 2.06
CA PRO A 77 -7.83 0.65 1.82
C PRO A 77 -8.63 0.65 0.52
N ILE A 78 -9.85 1.17 0.56
CA ILE A 78 -10.68 1.44 -0.62
C ILE A 78 -11.05 2.91 -0.60
N VAL A 79 -10.61 3.66 -1.61
CA VAL A 79 -10.95 5.08 -1.70
C VAL A 79 -11.47 5.40 -3.09
N MET A 80 -12.67 5.94 -3.11
CA MET A 80 -13.36 6.31 -4.34
C MET A 80 -13.60 7.81 -4.36
N SER A 81 -13.55 8.40 -5.55
CA SER A 81 -13.75 9.83 -5.76
C SER A 81 -14.70 10.07 -6.93
N THR A 82 -15.52 11.09 -6.81
CA THR A 82 -16.32 11.63 -7.92
C THR A 82 -15.62 12.78 -8.63
N THR A 83 -14.45 13.20 -8.14
CA THR A 83 -13.65 14.31 -8.68
C THR A 83 -12.18 13.89 -8.81
N TYR A 84 -11.44 13.95 -7.74
CA TYR A 84 -9.99 13.64 -7.67
C TYR A 84 -9.56 13.42 -6.21
N GLY A 85 -8.32 12.94 -5.99
CA GLY A 85 -7.75 12.77 -4.65
C GLY A 85 -7.86 11.35 -4.09
N GLU A 86 -8.34 10.38 -4.88
CA GLU A 86 -8.49 8.98 -4.46
C GLU A 86 -7.16 8.31 -4.14
N ARG A 87 -6.08 8.70 -4.84
CA ARG A 87 -4.73 8.16 -4.59
C ARG A 87 -4.17 8.66 -3.26
N GLU A 88 -4.33 9.97 -3.03
CA GLU A 88 -3.92 10.65 -1.79
C GLU A 88 -4.69 10.09 -0.59
N GLY A 89 -6.01 9.94 -0.72
CA GLY A 89 -6.85 9.34 0.32
C GLY A 89 -6.46 7.89 0.62
N LYS A 90 -6.16 7.09 -0.40
CA LYS A 90 -5.66 5.72 -0.20
C LYS A 90 -4.32 5.70 0.52
N LEU A 91 -3.39 6.58 0.13
CA LEU A 91 -2.11 6.71 0.80
C LEU A 91 -2.28 7.16 2.26
N GLN A 92 -3.17 8.11 2.51
CA GLN A 92 -3.48 8.60 3.85
C GLN A 92 -4.00 7.46 4.76
N LEU A 93 -4.92 6.62 4.27
CA LEU A 93 -5.41 5.45 5.03
C LEU A 93 -4.29 4.46 5.32
N SER A 94 -3.50 4.11 4.30
CA SER A 94 -2.38 3.16 4.47
C SER A 94 -1.37 3.67 5.49
N THR A 95 -0.99 4.92 5.36
CA THR A 95 -0.07 5.62 6.26
C THR A 95 -0.58 5.70 7.69
N ALA A 96 -1.87 6.05 7.87
CA ALA A 96 -2.46 6.12 9.20
C ALA A 96 -2.47 4.74 9.88
N TRP A 97 -2.77 3.68 9.12
CA TRP A 97 -2.76 2.32 9.65
C TRP A 97 -1.35 1.85 10.04
N GLU A 98 -0.33 2.20 9.24
CA GLU A 98 1.08 1.96 9.60
C GLU A 98 1.50 2.70 10.87
N ILE A 99 1.06 3.94 11.04
CA ILE A 99 1.33 4.73 12.26
C ILE A 99 0.71 4.05 13.49
N LEU A 100 -0.47 3.45 13.34
CA LEU A 100 -1.10 2.66 14.39
C LEU A 100 -0.38 1.33 14.67
N GLY A 101 0.56 0.95 13.82
CA GLY A 101 1.32 -0.30 13.90
C GLY A 101 0.77 -1.44 13.07
N GLY A 102 -0.34 -1.24 12.34
CA GLY A 102 -1.00 -2.27 11.54
C GLY A 102 -0.32 -2.55 10.19
N LEU A 103 -0.82 -3.53 9.48
CA LEU A 103 -0.23 -4.07 8.25
C LEU A 103 -1.03 -3.63 7.01
N PRO A 104 -0.65 -2.55 6.31
CA PRO A 104 -1.37 -2.13 5.11
C PRO A 104 -1.15 -3.09 3.95
N CYS A 105 -2.22 -3.38 3.22
CA CYS A 105 -2.23 -4.17 2.01
C CYS A 105 -2.48 -3.31 0.78
N SER A 106 -2.28 -3.92 -0.40
CA SER A 106 -2.61 -3.28 -1.67
C SER A 106 -4.12 -3.06 -1.76
N GLY A 107 -4.52 -1.80 -1.73
CA GLY A 107 -5.92 -1.37 -1.79
C GLY A 107 -6.39 -0.99 -3.19
N ILE A 108 -7.61 -0.48 -3.24
CA ILE A 108 -8.28 0.01 -4.44
C ILE A 108 -8.46 1.51 -4.32
N CYS A 109 -8.22 2.23 -5.40
CA CYS A 109 -8.68 3.60 -5.55
C CYS A 109 -9.21 3.80 -6.97
N GLY A 110 -10.19 4.64 -7.13
CA GLY A 110 -10.78 4.88 -8.43
C GLY A 110 -11.68 6.10 -8.47
N TYR A 111 -11.76 6.64 -9.69
CA TYR A 111 -12.71 7.68 -10.01
C TYR A 111 -14.03 7.04 -10.44
N ILE A 112 -15.11 7.50 -9.86
CA ILE A 112 -16.46 7.01 -10.15
C ILE A 112 -17.33 8.24 -10.43
N PRO A 113 -17.70 8.50 -11.70
CA PRO A 113 -18.58 9.62 -12.04
C PRO A 113 -19.99 9.43 -11.46
N ASP A 114 -20.46 8.19 -11.44
CA ASP A 114 -21.74 7.80 -10.87
C ASP A 114 -21.75 6.31 -10.47
N THR A 115 -22.66 5.94 -9.59
CA THR A 115 -22.78 4.60 -9.03
C THR A 115 -23.15 3.54 -10.08
N VAL A 116 -24.01 3.89 -11.02
CA VAL A 116 -24.50 2.96 -12.04
C VAL A 116 -23.38 2.57 -13.00
N SER A 117 -22.63 3.55 -13.49
CA SER A 117 -21.46 3.30 -14.36
C SER A 117 -20.41 2.43 -13.71
N PHE A 118 -20.24 2.57 -12.39
CA PHE A 118 -19.32 1.74 -11.64
C PHE A 118 -19.78 0.29 -11.53
N GLU A 119 -21.03 0.06 -11.18
CA GLU A 119 -21.60 -1.29 -11.02
C GLU A 119 -21.63 -2.07 -12.33
N MET A 120 -21.74 -1.38 -13.46
CA MET A 120 -21.73 -1.98 -14.79
C MET A 120 -20.31 -2.17 -15.38
N ASN A 121 -19.28 -1.65 -14.74
CA ASN A 121 -17.91 -1.73 -15.25
C ASN A 121 -17.24 -3.05 -14.84
N GLU A 122 -17.24 -4.02 -15.76
CA GLU A 122 -16.60 -5.31 -15.55
C GLU A 122 -15.11 -5.23 -15.16
N GLY A 123 -14.40 -4.20 -15.63
CA GLY A 123 -12.99 -3.99 -15.29
C GLY A 123 -12.81 -3.71 -13.81
N TYR A 124 -13.66 -2.87 -13.22
CA TYR A 124 -13.66 -2.61 -11.79
C TYR A 124 -14.12 -3.83 -10.99
N LEU A 125 -15.13 -4.55 -11.43
CA LEU A 125 -15.59 -5.77 -10.75
C LEU A 125 -14.48 -6.82 -10.67
N ARG A 126 -13.81 -7.10 -11.78
CA ARG A 126 -12.65 -8.02 -11.82
C ARG A 126 -11.48 -7.53 -10.96
N LEU A 127 -11.24 -6.21 -10.92
CA LEU A 127 -10.20 -5.64 -10.04
C LEU A 127 -10.54 -5.87 -8.56
N ILE A 128 -11.80 -5.64 -8.18
CA ILE A 128 -12.29 -5.86 -6.82
C ILE A 128 -12.12 -7.33 -6.43
N GLU A 129 -12.55 -8.27 -7.27
CA GLU A 129 -12.39 -9.70 -7.04
C GLU A 129 -10.93 -10.08 -6.79
N LYS A 130 -10.03 -9.72 -7.72
CA LYS A 130 -8.60 -10.00 -7.59
C LYS A 130 -7.97 -9.39 -6.33
N LYS A 131 -8.37 -8.18 -5.97
CA LYS A 131 -7.85 -7.52 -4.75
C LYS A 131 -8.37 -8.19 -3.48
N THR A 132 -9.61 -8.65 -3.50
CA THR A 132 -10.22 -9.39 -2.38
C THR A 132 -9.54 -10.74 -2.19
N GLU A 133 -9.35 -11.50 -3.26
CA GLU A 133 -8.61 -12.77 -3.24
C GLU A 133 -7.16 -12.58 -2.75
N ASN A 134 -6.50 -11.49 -3.18
CA ASN A 134 -5.16 -11.18 -2.72
C ASN A 134 -5.12 -10.81 -1.23
N LEU A 135 -6.13 -10.09 -0.73
CA LEU A 135 -6.25 -9.80 0.70
C LEU A 135 -6.40 -11.09 1.50
N TYR A 136 -7.33 -11.96 1.10
CA TYR A 136 -7.53 -13.28 1.70
C TYR A 136 -6.24 -14.10 1.73
N ARG A 137 -5.53 -14.18 0.60
CA ARG A 137 -4.25 -14.90 0.50
C ARG A 137 -3.17 -14.29 1.40
N THR A 138 -3.10 -12.96 1.44
CA THR A 138 -2.13 -12.23 2.27
C THR A 138 -2.32 -12.54 3.75
N ILE A 139 -3.58 -12.55 4.21
CA ILE A 139 -3.93 -12.86 5.60
C ILE A 139 -3.60 -14.32 5.92
N ASN A 140 -4.08 -15.26 5.11
CA ASN A 140 -3.90 -16.69 5.36
C ASN A 140 -2.44 -17.15 5.32
N GLN A 141 -1.64 -16.57 4.43
CA GLN A 141 -0.21 -16.89 4.29
C GLN A 141 0.67 -16.03 5.18
N LYS A 142 0.09 -15.11 5.95
CA LYS A 142 0.81 -14.14 6.79
C LYS A 142 1.94 -13.45 6.03
N ILE A 143 1.64 -13.02 4.78
CA ILE A 143 2.62 -12.37 3.92
C ILE A 143 3.04 -11.05 4.56
N PRO A 144 4.35 -10.77 4.71
CA PRO A 144 4.80 -9.50 5.27
C PRO A 144 4.25 -8.32 4.48
N SER A 145 3.66 -7.35 5.19
CA SER A 145 3.30 -6.07 4.61
C SER A 145 4.57 -5.30 4.30
N LEU A 146 4.64 -4.75 3.08
CA LEU A 146 5.72 -3.84 2.73
C LEU A 146 5.29 -2.44 3.16
N PRO A 147 6.00 -1.81 4.11
CA PRO A 147 5.69 -0.45 4.54
C PRO A 147 5.78 0.52 3.35
N ALA A 148 4.96 1.55 3.36
CA ALA A 148 5.09 2.66 2.43
C ALA A 148 6.44 3.32 2.65
N SER A 149 7.31 3.21 1.67
CA SER A 149 8.78 3.23 1.75
C SER A 149 9.44 4.32 2.59
N ASN A 150 8.83 5.49 2.72
CA ASN A 150 9.46 6.62 3.43
C ASN A 150 9.09 6.70 4.91
N GLN A 151 8.04 6.02 5.36
CA GLN A 151 7.62 6.09 6.74
C GLN A 151 8.30 5.07 7.63
N ALA A 152 8.58 3.86 7.12
CA ALA A 152 9.35 2.88 7.86
C ALA A 152 10.73 3.43 8.22
N VAL A 153 11.37 4.15 7.30
CA VAL A 153 12.64 4.82 7.56
C VAL A 153 12.48 5.92 8.60
N LYS A 154 11.41 6.73 8.52
CA LYS A 154 11.13 7.76 9.54
C LYS A 154 10.83 7.17 10.90
N GLN A 155 10.01 6.11 10.98
CA GLN A 155 9.72 5.42 12.23
C GLN A 155 10.97 4.78 12.82
N MET A 156 11.81 4.17 12.00
CA MET A 156 13.10 3.64 12.44
C MET A 156 13.99 4.75 13.02
N VAL A 157 14.10 5.89 12.35
CA VAL A 157 14.86 7.06 12.84
C VAL A 157 14.26 7.63 14.12
N TYR A 158 12.92 7.68 14.26
CA TYR A 158 12.29 8.16 15.50
C TYR A 158 12.42 7.16 16.65
N SER A 159 12.32 5.86 16.38
CA SER A 159 12.50 4.83 17.41
C SER A 159 13.95 4.76 17.90
N THR A 160 14.91 4.99 17.02
CA THR A 160 16.34 5.01 17.39
C THR A 160 16.77 6.24 18.18
N LYS A 161 16.04 7.36 18.09
CA LYS A 161 16.29 8.53 18.95
C LYS A 161 16.05 8.28 20.44
N ASN A 162 15.29 7.26 20.78
CA ASN A 162 14.94 6.89 22.17
C ASN A 162 15.70 5.65 22.67
N ILE A 163 16.63 5.13 21.87
CA ILE A 163 17.48 4.00 22.23
C ILE A 163 18.88 4.56 22.53
N ASP A 164 19.44 4.24 23.67
CA ASP A 164 20.84 4.52 23.99
C ASP A 164 21.73 3.66 23.10
N LEU A 165 21.97 4.14 21.88
CA LEU A 165 22.84 3.50 20.91
C LEU A 165 24.30 3.75 21.31
N THR A 166 25.10 2.71 21.22
CA THR A 166 26.55 2.89 21.28
C THR A 166 27.04 3.78 20.12
N PRO A 167 28.16 4.50 20.26
CA PRO A 167 28.69 5.34 19.18
C PRO A 167 28.87 4.59 17.85
N GLN A 168 29.23 3.30 17.90
CA GLN A 168 29.40 2.45 16.72
C GLN A 168 28.08 2.10 16.04
N GLU A 169 27.02 1.81 16.81
CA GLU A 169 25.68 1.55 16.26
C GLU A 169 25.07 2.82 15.67
N SER A 170 25.30 3.97 16.30
CA SER A 170 24.87 5.27 15.79
C SER A 170 25.56 5.61 14.46
N GLU A 171 26.85 5.30 14.33
CA GLU A 171 27.61 5.51 13.10
C GLU A 171 27.14 4.57 11.98
N GLN A 172 26.93 3.29 12.26
CA GLN A 172 26.38 2.32 11.31
C GLN A 172 24.97 2.72 10.86
N LEU A 173 24.13 3.17 11.77
CA LEU A 173 22.77 3.62 11.44
C LEU A 173 22.77 4.87 10.58
N SER A 174 23.67 5.81 10.87
CA SER A 174 23.87 7.04 10.09
C SER A 174 24.35 6.71 8.67
N GLN A 175 25.26 5.76 8.52
CA GLN A 175 25.69 5.26 7.20
C GLN A 175 24.54 4.62 6.44
N TYR A 176 23.68 3.85 7.11
CA TYR A 176 22.51 3.19 6.47
C TYR A 176 21.47 4.20 5.99
N VAL A 177 21.26 5.30 6.73
CA VAL A 177 20.32 6.37 6.39
C VAL A 177 20.88 7.30 5.32
N THR A 178 22.21 7.42 5.22
CA THR A 178 22.92 8.26 4.24
C THR A 178 23.50 7.48 3.06
N ASP A 179 23.35 6.15 3.06
CA ASP A 179 23.86 5.32 1.98
C ASP A 179 22.98 5.44 0.73
N ASP A 180 23.36 6.39 -0.11
CA ASP A 180 22.78 6.61 -1.43
C ASP A 180 23.20 5.56 -2.46
N SER A 181 23.90 4.49 -2.05
CA SER A 181 24.43 3.47 -2.96
C SER A 181 23.34 2.83 -3.83
N TYR A 182 22.16 2.64 -3.29
CA TYR A 182 20.99 2.16 -4.04
C TYR A 182 20.55 3.16 -5.12
N VAL A 183 20.45 4.44 -4.75
CA VAL A 183 20.07 5.53 -5.66
C VAL A 183 21.15 5.73 -6.72
N GLN A 184 22.40 5.59 -6.33
CA GLN A 184 23.56 5.70 -7.23
C GLN A 184 23.55 4.57 -8.28
N ARG A 185 23.35 3.31 -7.87
CA ARG A 185 23.19 2.18 -8.80
C ARG A 185 22.02 2.38 -9.75
N GLN A 186 20.88 2.84 -9.25
CA GLN A 186 19.71 3.16 -10.10
C GLN A 186 20.03 4.24 -11.14
N LYS A 187 20.80 5.27 -10.76
CA LYS A 187 21.26 6.29 -11.69
C LYS A 187 22.22 5.74 -12.75
N GLU A 188 23.13 4.87 -12.36
CA GLU A 188 24.06 4.19 -13.27
C GLU A 188 23.30 3.29 -14.24
N ASP A 189 22.35 2.48 -13.75
CA ASP A 189 21.48 1.64 -14.57
C ASP A 189 20.65 2.46 -15.58
N ILE A 190 20.10 3.61 -15.14
CA ILE A 190 19.38 4.54 -16.03
C ILE A 190 20.28 5.18 -17.06
N GLN A 191 21.51 5.52 -16.69
CA GLN A 191 22.49 6.08 -17.63
C GLN A 191 22.92 5.04 -18.66
N GLU A 192 23.17 3.80 -18.25
CA GLU A 192 23.51 2.69 -19.14
C GLU A 192 22.35 2.41 -20.11
N LEU A 193 21.13 2.34 -19.62
CA LEU A 193 19.92 2.19 -20.44
C LEU A 193 19.77 3.34 -21.45
N THR A 194 19.98 4.57 -20.99
CA THR A 194 19.88 5.75 -21.85
C THR A 194 20.96 5.72 -22.95
N SER A 195 22.16 5.27 -22.64
CA SER A 195 23.25 5.12 -23.60
C SER A 195 22.95 4.02 -24.63
N LEU A 196 22.40 2.89 -24.18
CA LEU A 196 21.94 1.79 -25.05
C LEU A 196 20.82 2.25 -25.98
N PHE A 197 19.83 3.01 -25.46
CA PHE A 197 18.75 3.60 -26.27
C PHE A 197 19.28 4.57 -27.32
N LYS A 198 20.24 5.42 -26.95
CA LYS A 198 20.88 6.35 -27.90
C LYS A 198 21.67 5.58 -28.98
N GLY A 199 22.36 4.50 -28.61
CA GLY A 199 23.04 3.61 -29.56
C GLY A 199 22.07 2.94 -30.52
N MET A 200 20.91 2.46 -30.03
CA MET A 200 19.86 1.87 -30.86
C MET A 200 19.23 2.86 -31.87
N MET A 201 19.09 4.12 -31.47
CA MET A 201 18.52 5.17 -32.34
C MET A 201 19.53 5.64 -33.42
N GLY A 202 20.83 5.49 -33.15
CA GLY A 202 21.92 5.90 -34.07
C GLY A 202 22.37 4.85 -35.07
N GLU A 203 22.12 3.57 -34.83
CA GLU A 203 22.50 2.46 -35.71
C GLU A 203 21.29 1.77 -36.32
N SER A 204 21.12 1.95 -37.62
CA SER A 204 20.09 1.31 -38.43
C SER A 204 20.09 -0.21 -38.33
N LYS A 205 18.97 -0.79 -37.92
CA LYS A 205 18.37 -2.11 -38.24
C LYS A 205 19.21 -3.41 -38.20
N LYS A 206 20.50 -3.44 -38.00
CA LYS A 206 21.28 -4.68 -38.07
C LYS A 206 21.52 -5.43 -36.74
N ASN A 207 21.26 -4.83 -35.57
CA ASN A 207 21.57 -5.43 -34.27
C ASN A 207 20.42 -5.44 -33.27
N THR A 208 19.18 -5.44 -33.75
CA THR A 208 17.99 -5.35 -32.87
C THR A 208 17.84 -6.52 -31.88
N GLU A 209 18.30 -7.70 -32.24
CA GLU A 209 18.22 -8.89 -31.39
C GLU A 209 19.25 -8.87 -30.25
N GLU A 210 20.47 -8.45 -30.54
CA GLU A 210 21.57 -8.35 -29.56
C GLU A 210 21.26 -7.27 -28.49
N TYR A 211 20.70 -6.12 -28.94
CA TYR A 211 20.28 -5.07 -28.03
C TYR A 211 19.06 -5.47 -27.19
N ALA A 212 18.11 -6.21 -27.76
CA ALA A 212 16.97 -6.76 -27.03
C ALA A 212 17.41 -7.75 -25.93
N GLU A 213 18.44 -8.56 -26.19
CA GLU A 213 19.01 -9.45 -25.18
C GLU A 213 19.76 -8.70 -24.07
N LYS A 214 20.51 -7.65 -24.44
CA LYS A 214 21.20 -6.77 -23.46
C LYS A 214 20.20 -6.03 -22.57
N LEU A 215 19.10 -5.53 -23.15
CA LEU A 215 17.98 -4.94 -22.41
C LEU A 215 17.31 -5.95 -21.48
N LYS A 216 17.05 -7.19 -21.93
CA LYS A 216 16.51 -8.24 -21.06
C LYS A 216 17.43 -8.61 -19.91
N LYS A 217 18.76 -8.52 -20.09
CA LYS A 217 19.73 -8.76 -19.02
C LYS A 217 19.80 -7.61 -18.03
N ALA A 218 19.72 -6.35 -18.50
CA ALA A 218 19.72 -5.16 -17.67
C ALA A 218 18.43 -5.03 -16.82
N PHE A 219 17.30 -5.45 -17.40
CA PHE A 219 16.01 -5.49 -16.68
C PHE A 219 15.75 -6.79 -15.91
N ARG A 220 16.76 -7.61 -15.62
CA ARG A 220 16.54 -8.74 -14.70
C ARG A 220 16.22 -8.17 -13.33
N PRO A 221 14.99 -8.41 -12.82
CA PRO A 221 14.66 -7.99 -11.46
C PRO A 221 15.65 -8.66 -10.50
N GLN A 222 16.24 -7.88 -9.62
CA GLN A 222 17.01 -8.39 -8.50
C GLN A 222 16.16 -9.45 -7.76
N PRO A 223 16.72 -10.55 -7.27
CA PRO A 223 15.95 -11.56 -6.54
C PRO A 223 15.29 -10.87 -5.33
N GLY A 224 13.96 -10.75 -5.36
CA GLY A 224 13.16 -10.05 -4.35
C GLY A 224 12.28 -8.92 -4.90
N PHE A 225 12.56 -8.38 -6.08
CA PHE A 225 11.70 -7.37 -6.71
C PHE A 225 10.83 -8.01 -7.80
N LYS A 226 9.55 -8.23 -7.51
CA LYS A 226 8.55 -8.50 -8.55
C LYS A 226 8.22 -7.16 -9.22
N SER A 227 8.61 -7.02 -10.48
CA SER A 227 8.27 -5.86 -11.33
C SER A 227 6.77 -5.61 -11.33
N VAL A 228 6.36 -4.41 -10.93
CA VAL A 228 4.96 -3.94 -10.89
C VAL A 228 4.55 -3.29 -12.22
N TYR A 229 5.36 -3.37 -13.26
CA TYR A 229 5.00 -2.83 -14.56
C TYR A 229 4.65 -3.93 -15.55
N LYS A 230 3.35 -4.22 -15.69
CA LYS A 230 2.75 -4.69 -16.93
C LYS A 230 2.04 -3.50 -17.56
N MET A 231 2.55 -3.03 -18.71
CA MET A 231 1.74 -2.30 -19.67
C MET A 231 0.63 -3.20 -20.19
#